data_42aa843e051f8a61c8972e1be3a98446
#
_entry.id   42aa843e051f8a61c8972e1be3a98446
#
_cell.length_a   1.000
_cell.length_b   1.000
_cell.length_c   1.000
_cell.angle_alpha   90.00
_cell.angle_beta   90.00
_cell.angle_gamma   90.00
#
_symmetry.space_group_name_H-M   'P 1'
#
loop_
_entity.id
_entity.type
_entity.pdbx_description
1 polymer ?
#
loop_
_entity_poly.entity_id
_entity_poly.type
_entity_poly.pdbx_seq_one_letter_code
_entity_poly.pdbx_strand_id
1 'polypeptide(L)'
;MEHLRCVVERITYQNADNGYTVLKCAVKNYSDLVTVVGTMPDTHVGSVLSLEGMWKMDAKYGRQFLVEKFEETLPATVYGIEKYLGSGLVKGVGPKFAKRIVEKFGKDTLDVIEETPDELLKVSGIGKVRVDRIKTSWQEQKEIKNIMLFLQSHEVSTSHATKIFKTYGSESIAIVKENPYRLADDIWGIGFKTADSIAQKMGIDKGKFVRLRSGIFYTLNKLAEAGHCYTTREQLTGRAKELLEVEEPELEITLDEMIRTNDVIRDEAEDREAIYLPPYYFSESGCAKRLLRLMSCGKKKSEDTEEILEKVAASSEITYDEIQWQAVKTAVSSKVMVLTGGPGTGKTTTTLGIISAYKQAGCQIILAAPTGRAAKRMSEATGMEAKTIHRLLEYKPPEGYQKNEEHPLEGDVLILDECSMIDIMLMYNLLKALPQQMSLILVGDIDQLPSVGAGNVLRDIIDSGCVPVVRLTRIFRQAQGSRIIMNAHRINRGEGI
;
A
#
# COMPACT_ATOMS: atom_id res chain seq x y z
N MET A 1 35.45 -12.23 10.66
CA MET A 1 34.75 -11.20 11.45
C MET A 1 35.70 -10.66 12.50
N GLU A 2 35.76 -9.36 12.66
CA GLU A 2 36.58 -8.72 13.66
C GLU A 2 35.69 -8.19 14.79
N HIS A 3 36.23 -8.15 16.02
CA HIS A 3 35.55 -7.59 17.18
C HIS A 3 36.11 -6.20 17.49
N LEU A 4 35.23 -5.22 17.69
CA LEU A 4 35.60 -3.86 18.00
C LEU A 4 34.79 -3.37 19.20
N ARG A 5 35.46 -2.93 20.27
CA ARG A 5 34.82 -2.27 21.40
C ARG A 5 35.09 -0.76 21.34
N CYS A 6 34.03 0.02 21.39
CA CYS A 6 34.14 1.45 21.20
C CYS A 6 33.14 2.24 22.08
N VAL A 7 33.41 3.53 22.24
CA VAL A 7 32.51 4.49 22.88
C VAL A 7 31.98 5.44 21.80
N VAL A 8 30.68 5.62 21.73
CA VAL A 8 30.05 6.53 20.76
C VAL A 8 30.31 7.98 21.15
N GLU A 9 31.08 8.69 20.34
CA GLU A 9 31.38 10.11 20.55
C GLU A 9 30.38 11.03 19.84
N ARG A 10 29.90 10.63 18.65
CA ARG A 10 28.95 11.40 17.86
C ARG A 10 28.16 10.52 16.92
N ILE A 11 26.86 10.79 16.82
CA ILE A 11 25.99 10.24 15.78
C ILE A 11 26.03 11.20 14.60
N THR A 12 26.48 10.71 13.43
CA THR A 12 26.56 11.49 12.19
C THR A 12 25.27 11.42 11.42
N TYR A 13 24.64 10.23 11.41
CA TYR A 13 23.36 9.97 10.77
C TYR A 13 22.65 8.83 11.48
N GLN A 14 21.34 8.94 11.62
CA GLN A 14 20.49 7.87 12.14
C GLN A 14 19.15 7.92 11.44
N ASN A 15 18.74 6.78 10.88
CA ASN A 15 17.42 6.61 10.28
C ASN A 15 16.51 5.92 11.30
N ALA A 16 15.50 6.65 11.75
CA ALA A 16 14.56 6.16 12.76
C ALA A 16 13.64 5.02 12.26
N ASP A 17 13.49 4.86 10.94
CA ASP A 17 12.56 3.87 10.37
C ASP A 17 13.17 2.48 10.25
N ASN A 18 14.47 2.40 9.94
CA ASN A 18 15.17 1.12 9.73
C ASN A 18 16.36 0.90 10.68
N GLY A 19 16.65 1.84 11.57
CA GLY A 19 17.74 1.78 12.53
C GLY A 19 19.15 1.92 11.91
N TYR A 20 19.27 2.26 10.62
CA TYR A 20 20.58 2.45 9.99
C TYR A 20 21.28 3.68 10.59
N THR A 21 22.49 3.48 11.10
CA THR A 21 23.20 4.48 11.86
C THR A 21 24.65 4.60 11.41
N VAL A 22 25.16 5.84 11.37
CA VAL A 22 26.56 6.19 11.13
C VAL A 22 27.11 6.89 12.35
N LEU A 23 28.06 6.26 13.01
CA LEU A 23 28.67 6.72 14.26
C LEU A 23 30.13 7.15 14.06
N LYS A 24 30.57 8.07 14.88
CA LYS A 24 31.98 8.34 15.14
C LYS A 24 32.29 7.84 16.56
N CYS A 25 33.14 6.84 16.64
CA CYS A 25 33.43 6.12 17.88
C CYS A 25 34.90 6.24 18.27
N ALA A 26 35.14 6.43 19.57
CA ALA A 26 36.47 6.30 20.16
C ALA A 26 36.77 4.81 20.40
N VAL A 27 37.86 4.32 19.84
CA VAL A 27 38.32 2.94 19.97
C VAL A 27 39.68 2.90 20.62
N LYS A 28 39.87 2.02 21.59
CA LYS A 28 41.15 1.85 22.25
C LYS A 28 42.27 1.53 21.22
N ASN A 29 43.39 2.22 21.28
CA ASN A 29 44.53 2.13 20.37
C ASN A 29 44.36 2.80 18.98
N TYR A 30 43.31 3.57 18.75
CA TYR A 30 43.15 4.42 17.59
C TYR A 30 43.25 5.89 18.02
N SER A 31 44.07 6.68 17.32
CA SER A 31 44.22 8.11 17.59
C SER A 31 43.01 8.94 17.12
N ASP A 32 42.37 8.48 16.04
CA ASP A 32 41.26 9.15 15.42
C ASP A 32 39.96 8.38 15.65
N LEU A 33 38.83 9.11 15.55
CA LEU A 33 37.51 8.51 15.65
C LEU A 33 37.22 7.57 14.47
N VAL A 34 36.90 6.33 14.78
CA VAL A 34 36.52 5.33 13.81
C VAL A 34 35.09 5.57 13.34
N THR A 35 34.88 5.51 12.03
CA THR A 35 33.54 5.52 11.44
C THR A 35 32.95 4.12 11.52
N VAL A 36 31.84 3.98 12.21
CA VAL A 36 31.09 2.74 12.38
C VAL A 36 29.75 2.87 11.67
N VAL A 37 29.39 1.89 10.86
CA VAL A 37 28.21 1.92 10.00
C VAL A 37 27.46 0.60 10.12
N GLY A 38 26.16 0.64 10.33
CA GLY A 38 25.32 -0.56 10.40
C GLY A 38 23.91 -0.26 10.91
N THR A 39 23.11 -1.29 11.10
CA THR A 39 21.78 -1.17 11.72
C THR A 39 21.93 -1.26 13.22
N MET A 40 21.95 -0.10 13.89
CA MET A 40 22.14 0.05 15.33
C MET A 40 21.11 1.04 15.87
N PRO A 41 19.83 0.59 15.97
CA PRO A 41 18.77 1.44 16.53
C PRO A 41 19.07 1.78 17.99
N ASP A 42 18.51 2.88 18.44
CA ASP A 42 18.59 3.35 19.83
C ASP A 42 20.00 3.50 20.41
N THR A 43 21.01 3.59 19.53
CA THR A 43 22.38 3.89 19.95
C THR A 43 22.53 5.38 20.25
N HIS A 44 23.19 5.70 21.36
CA HIS A 44 23.31 7.06 21.86
C HIS A 44 24.76 7.49 22.09
N VAL A 45 24.98 8.79 22.12
CA VAL A 45 26.29 9.35 22.47
C VAL A 45 26.66 8.94 23.90
N GLY A 46 27.85 8.40 24.10
CA GLY A 46 28.32 7.86 25.37
C GLY A 46 28.09 6.36 25.58
N SER A 47 27.29 5.72 24.75
CA SER A 47 27.13 4.25 24.78
C SER A 47 28.43 3.54 24.51
N VAL A 48 28.65 2.44 25.21
CA VAL A 48 29.76 1.51 24.94
C VAL A 48 29.25 0.36 24.08
N LEU A 49 29.77 0.24 22.87
CA LEU A 49 29.37 -0.79 21.93
C LEU A 49 30.45 -1.88 21.82
N SER A 50 30.01 -3.14 21.87
CA SER A 50 30.76 -4.29 21.42
C SER A 50 30.25 -4.67 20.04
N LEU A 51 31.09 -4.59 19.03
CA LEU A 51 30.74 -4.72 17.63
C LEU A 51 31.40 -5.95 17.01
N GLU A 52 30.67 -6.70 16.21
CA GLU A 52 31.16 -7.71 15.31
C GLU A 52 30.94 -7.26 13.87
N GLY A 53 31.97 -7.35 13.03
CA GLY A 53 31.84 -6.86 11.66
C GLY A 53 33.13 -6.95 10.87
N MET A 54 33.22 -6.14 9.83
CA MET A 54 34.38 -6.08 8.95
C MET A 54 34.76 -4.65 8.56
N TRP A 55 36.04 -4.44 8.30
CA TRP A 55 36.49 -3.19 7.72
C TRP A 55 36.19 -3.12 6.23
N LYS A 56 35.62 -2.00 5.81
CA LYS A 56 35.34 -1.69 4.42
C LYS A 56 35.94 -0.33 4.05
N MET A 57 36.49 -0.25 2.84
CA MET A 57 36.92 1.02 2.28
C MET A 57 35.79 1.58 1.41
N ASP A 58 35.25 2.72 1.80
CA ASP A 58 34.25 3.45 1.01
C ASP A 58 34.95 4.49 0.15
N ALA A 59 34.57 4.61 -1.11
CA ALA A 59 35.23 5.52 -2.07
C ALA A 59 35.09 7.02 -1.70
N LYS A 60 34.01 7.39 -0.98
CA LYS A 60 33.70 8.77 -0.61
C LYS A 60 34.03 9.08 0.87
N TYR A 61 33.84 8.10 1.74
CA TYR A 61 33.91 8.30 3.20
C TYR A 61 35.09 7.61 3.87
N GLY A 62 35.97 6.97 3.09
CA GLY A 62 37.19 6.34 3.58
C GLY A 62 36.95 5.01 4.32
N ARG A 63 37.86 4.67 5.24
CA ARG A 63 37.82 3.42 6.00
C ARG A 63 36.70 3.44 7.04
N GLN A 64 35.79 2.46 6.98
CA GLN A 64 34.64 2.30 7.85
C GLN A 64 34.57 0.89 8.42
N PHE A 65 34.04 0.74 9.63
CA PHE A 65 33.72 -0.57 10.21
C PHE A 65 32.25 -0.87 9.96
N LEU A 66 31.97 -1.86 9.14
CA LEU A 66 30.62 -2.31 8.82
C LEU A 66 30.18 -3.34 9.87
N VAL A 67 29.15 -3.00 10.62
CA VAL A 67 28.63 -3.80 11.73
C VAL A 67 27.62 -4.82 11.23
N GLU A 68 27.80 -6.08 11.61
CA GLU A 68 26.85 -7.17 11.41
C GLU A 68 26.07 -7.47 12.69
N LYS A 69 26.77 -7.43 13.85
CA LYS A 69 26.14 -7.55 15.18
C LYS A 69 26.69 -6.50 16.11
N PHE A 70 25.87 -6.03 17.03
CA PHE A 70 26.30 -5.14 18.07
C PHE A 70 25.60 -5.47 19.40
N GLU A 71 26.30 -5.19 20.48
CA GLU A 71 25.79 -5.24 21.83
C GLU A 71 26.10 -3.90 22.51
N GLU A 72 25.08 -3.26 23.06
CA GLU A 72 25.26 -2.06 23.86
C GLU A 72 25.40 -2.43 25.32
N THR A 73 26.53 -2.01 25.93
CA THR A 73 26.78 -2.18 27.35
C THR A 73 26.72 -0.85 28.06
N LEU A 74 26.22 -0.85 29.30
CA LEU A 74 26.23 0.36 30.13
C LEU A 74 27.66 0.85 30.32
N PRO A 75 27.88 2.19 30.31
CA PRO A 75 29.20 2.74 30.50
C PRO A 75 29.72 2.45 31.90
N ALA A 76 30.91 1.87 32.02
CA ALA A 76 31.56 1.53 33.28
C ALA A 76 32.51 2.64 33.77
N THR A 77 32.71 3.70 33.02
CA THR A 77 33.59 4.82 33.39
C THR A 77 32.80 6.05 33.74
N VAL A 78 33.27 6.84 34.73
CA VAL A 78 32.65 8.10 35.14
C VAL A 78 32.38 9.03 33.96
N TYR A 79 33.34 9.15 33.05
CA TYR A 79 33.17 9.93 31.82
C TYR A 79 32.10 9.37 30.87
N GLY A 80 32.04 8.06 30.69
CA GLY A 80 31.03 7.40 29.86
C GLY A 80 29.62 7.57 30.45
N ILE A 81 29.48 7.44 31.78
CA ILE A 81 28.21 7.63 32.49
C ILE A 81 27.73 9.11 32.37
N GLU A 82 28.62 10.07 32.49
CA GLU A 82 28.30 11.49 32.32
C GLU A 82 27.79 11.76 30.90
N LYS A 83 28.50 11.27 29.87
CA LYS A 83 28.08 11.41 28.47
C LYS A 83 26.74 10.73 28.18
N TYR A 84 26.56 9.51 28.65
CA TYR A 84 25.35 8.74 28.52
C TYR A 84 24.13 9.46 29.10
N LEU A 85 24.21 9.88 30.34
CA LEU A 85 23.12 10.63 31.00
C LEU A 85 22.88 12.00 30.36
N GLY A 86 23.94 12.67 29.91
CA GLY A 86 23.87 14.01 29.29
C GLY A 86 23.39 14.00 27.83
N SER A 87 23.26 12.84 27.19
CA SER A 87 22.86 12.69 25.79
C SER A 87 21.38 13.02 25.50
N GLY A 88 20.55 13.13 26.56
CA GLY A 88 19.11 13.34 26.45
C GLY A 88 18.28 12.06 26.49
N LEU A 89 18.91 10.89 26.54
CA LEU A 89 18.29 9.57 26.72
C LEU A 89 17.39 9.51 27.94
N VAL A 90 17.93 9.98 29.06
CA VAL A 90 17.18 10.04 30.31
C VAL A 90 16.50 11.39 30.40
N LYS A 91 15.19 11.42 30.14
CA LYS A 91 14.40 12.66 30.20
C LYS A 91 14.53 13.34 31.56
N GLY A 92 14.91 14.59 31.57
CA GLY A 92 15.13 15.36 32.79
C GLY A 92 16.61 15.49 33.20
N VAL A 93 17.52 14.81 32.51
CA VAL A 93 18.96 14.92 32.69
C VAL A 93 19.61 15.54 31.46
N GLY A 94 19.97 16.81 31.52
CA GLY A 94 20.82 17.44 30.50
C GLY A 94 22.30 17.40 30.94
N PRO A 95 23.26 17.84 30.06
CA PRO A 95 24.70 17.75 30.35
C PRO A 95 25.14 18.33 31.70
N LYS A 96 24.53 19.46 32.10
CA LYS A 96 24.85 20.11 33.42
C LYS A 96 24.40 19.26 34.60
N PHE A 97 23.27 18.58 34.50
CA PHE A 97 22.78 17.72 35.58
C PHE A 97 23.49 16.36 35.57
N ALA A 98 23.77 15.80 34.40
CA ALA A 98 24.60 14.60 34.25
C ALA A 98 25.94 14.76 34.99
N LYS A 99 26.63 15.87 34.75
CA LYS A 99 27.89 16.19 35.40
C LYS A 99 27.74 16.22 36.92
N ARG A 100 26.74 16.93 37.47
CA ARG A 100 26.51 17.06 38.94
C ARG A 100 26.14 15.71 39.58
N ILE A 101 25.35 14.88 38.91
CA ILE A 101 24.98 13.55 39.40
C ILE A 101 26.23 12.68 39.50
N VAL A 102 26.99 12.63 38.40
CA VAL A 102 28.21 11.81 38.33
C VAL A 102 29.33 12.31 39.25
N GLU A 103 29.48 13.61 39.43
CA GLU A 103 30.40 14.18 40.45
C GLU A 103 30.05 13.71 41.87
N LYS A 104 28.76 13.47 42.17
CA LYS A 104 28.31 13.03 43.49
C LYS A 104 28.39 11.54 43.72
N PHE A 105 27.99 10.75 42.70
CA PHE A 105 27.83 9.30 42.86
C PHE A 105 28.89 8.48 42.10
N GLY A 106 29.72 9.12 41.25
CA GLY A 106 30.82 8.48 40.55
C GLY A 106 30.36 7.32 39.69
N LYS A 107 30.98 6.16 39.86
CA LYS A 107 30.66 4.94 39.15
C LYS A 107 29.32 4.31 39.53
N ASP A 108 28.85 4.59 40.73
CA ASP A 108 27.60 4.03 41.29
C ASP A 108 26.36 4.80 40.80
N THR A 109 26.54 5.79 39.94
CA THR A 109 25.46 6.67 39.46
C THR A 109 24.31 5.92 38.85
N LEU A 110 24.59 4.89 38.02
CA LEU A 110 23.55 4.11 37.35
C LEU A 110 22.80 3.19 38.33
N ASP A 111 23.51 2.62 39.31
CA ASP A 111 22.91 1.80 40.35
C ASP A 111 22.03 2.65 41.28
N VAL A 112 22.44 3.90 41.57
CA VAL A 112 21.62 4.86 42.31
C VAL A 112 20.34 5.22 41.57
N ILE A 113 20.40 5.42 40.24
CA ILE A 113 19.22 5.73 39.44
C ILE A 113 18.26 4.51 39.42
N GLU A 114 18.78 3.29 39.36
CA GLU A 114 18.01 2.06 39.30
C GLU A 114 17.42 1.64 40.65
N GLU A 115 18.25 1.57 41.68
CA GLU A 115 17.89 0.98 42.98
C GLU A 115 17.38 2.01 44.01
N THR A 116 17.98 3.20 44.02
CA THR A 116 17.71 4.24 45.04
C THR A 116 17.54 5.64 44.43
N PRO A 117 16.60 5.83 43.46
CA PRO A 117 16.48 7.09 42.72
C PRO A 117 16.20 8.32 43.61
N ASP A 118 15.65 8.13 44.79
CA ASP A 118 15.42 9.24 45.75
C ASP A 118 16.73 9.87 46.28
N GLU A 119 17.85 9.15 46.23
CA GLU A 119 19.17 9.69 46.53
C GLU A 119 19.57 10.87 45.62
N LEU A 120 19.00 10.93 44.40
CA LEU A 120 19.20 12.04 43.47
C LEU A 120 18.71 13.38 44.00
N LEU A 121 17.80 13.39 45.00
CA LEU A 121 17.38 14.61 45.70
C LEU A 121 18.55 15.30 46.42
N LYS A 122 19.62 14.56 46.75
CA LYS A 122 20.84 15.09 47.35
C LYS A 122 21.71 15.88 46.34
N VAL A 123 21.37 15.92 45.07
CA VAL A 123 22.07 16.67 44.02
C VAL A 123 21.44 18.05 43.87
N SER A 124 22.26 19.09 43.95
CA SER A 124 21.81 20.49 43.86
C SER A 124 21.04 20.73 42.52
N GLY A 125 19.79 21.20 42.66
CA GLY A 125 18.91 21.53 41.54
C GLY A 125 18.09 20.37 41.01
N ILE A 126 18.10 19.21 41.68
CA ILE A 126 17.22 18.06 41.37
C ILE A 126 16.13 18.01 42.47
N GLY A 127 14.90 18.31 42.06
CA GLY A 127 13.70 18.17 42.90
C GLY A 127 12.89 16.90 42.51
N LYS A 128 11.85 16.59 43.33
CA LYS A 128 11.00 15.40 43.20
C LYS A 128 10.49 15.19 41.79
N VAL A 129 9.93 16.22 41.14
CA VAL A 129 9.40 16.14 39.76
C VAL A 129 10.47 15.67 38.76
N ARG A 130 11.73 16.05 38.96
CA ARG A 130 12.83 15.62 38.09
C ARG A 130 13.25 14.19 38.39
N VAL A 131 13.28 13.80 39.68
CA VAL A 131 13.53 12.40 40.08
C VAL A 131 12.49 11.47 39.43
N ASP A 132 11.21 11.82 39.51
CA ASP A 132 10.13 11.04 38.92
C ASP A 132 10.29 10.90 37.38
N ARG A 133 10.68 11.99 36.72
CA ARG A 133 10.94 11.93 35.24
C ARG A 133 12.14 11.04 34.91
N ILE A 134 13.20 11.12 35.71
CA ILE A 134 14.39 10.27 35.52
C ILE A 134 14.02 8.80 35.72
N LYS A 135 13.30 8.49 36.79
CA LYS A 135 12.83 7.14 37.12
C LYS A 135 11.97 6.55 36.01
N THR A 136 10.97 7.29 35.54
CA THR A 136 10.09 6.86 34.44
C THR A 136 10.88 6.62 33.16
N SER A 137 11.75 7.56 32.80
CA SER A 137 12.55 7.43 31.56
C SER A 137 13.57 6.29 31.65
N TRP A 138 14.13 6.01 32.79
CA TRP A 138 15.04 4.87 33.01
C TRP A 138 14.30 3.54 32.86
N GLN A 139 13.08 3.43 33.39
CA GLN A 139 12.24 2.25 33.25
C GLN A 139 11.84 2.01 31.79
N GLU A 140 11.45 3.08 31.07
CA GLU A 140 11.16 3.00 29.62
C GLU A 140 12.35 2.42 28.85
N GLN A 141 13.58 2.86 29.12
CA GLN A 141 14.79 2.36 28.45
C GLN A 141 15.05 0.87 28.75
N LYS A 142 14.79 0.45 29.96
CA LYS A 142 14.95 -0.96 30.38
C LYS A 142 13.95 -1.88 29.65
N GLU A 143 12.71 -1.42 29.50
CA GLU A 143 11.67 -2.14 28.76
C GLU A 143 12.03 -2.29 27.29
N ILE A 144 12.48 -1.20 26.64
CA ILE A 144 12.95 -1.24 25.24
C ILE A 144 14.05 -2.28 25.07
N LYS A 145 15.06 -2.26 25.94
CA LYS A 145 16.18 -3.21 25.89
C LYS A 145 15.70 -4.65 26.02
N ASN A 146 14.77 -4.93 26.94
CA ASN A 146 14.22 -6.27 27.14
C ASN A 146 13.46 -6.75 25.91
N ILE A 147 12.67 -5.88 25.28
CA ILE A 147 11.91 -6.21 24.06
C ILE A 147 12.89 -6.51 22.91
N MET A 148 13.91 -5.70 22.72
CA MET A 148 14.91 -5.90 21.68
C MET A 148 15.68 -7.21 21.89
N LEU A 149 16.11 -7.51 23.10
CA LEU A 149 16.77 -8.77 23.45
C LEU A 149 15.86 -9.99 23.20
N PHE A 150 14.58 -9.90 23.59
CA PHE A 150 13.61 -10.95 23.34
C PHE A 150 13.46 -11.21 21.83
N LEU A 151 13.26 -10.18 21.04
CA LEU A 151 13.09 -10.32 19.59
C LEU A 151 14.36 -10.87 18.93
N GLN A 152 15.53 -10.39 19.33
CA GLN A 152 16.82 -10.87 18.81
C GLN A 152 17.11 -12.33 19.21
N SER A 153 16.73 -12.76 20.41
CA SER A 153 16.87 -14.16 20.85
C SER A 153 16.05 -15.14 19.98
N HIS A 154 15.01 -14.64 19.31
CA HIS A 154 14.23 -15.37 18.33
C HIS A 154 14.67 -15.07 16.88
N GLU A 155 15.90 -14.62 16.69
CA GLU A 155 16.53 -14.30 15.40
C GLU A 155 15.79 -13.28 14.54
N VAL A 156 15.00 -12.41 15.18
CA VAL A 156 14.42 -11.24 14.52
C VAL A 156 15.53 -10.24 14.27
N SER A 157 15.68 -9.80 13.02
CA SER A 157 16.69 -8.79 12.69
C SER A 157 16.46 -7.51 13.47
N THR A 158 17.52 -6.79 13.79
CA THR A 158 17.44 -5.51 14.52
C THR A 158 16.52 -4.51 13.83
N SER A 159 16.51 -4.46 12.49
CA SER A 159 15.61 -3.60 11.71
C SER A 159 14.14 -3.95 11.91
N HIS A 160 13.81 -5.25 11.91
CA HIS A 160 12.43 -5.69 12.18
C HIS A 160 12.05 -5.47 13.64
N ALA A 161 12.93 -5.74 14.59
CA ALA A 161 12.70 -5.50 16.01
C ALA A 161 12.40 -4.02 16.30
N THR A 162 13.12 -3.11 15.65
CA THR A 162 12.87 -1.65 15.75
C THR A 162 11.48 -1.27 15.22
N LYS A 163 11.07 -1.82 14.06
CA LYS A 163 9.74 -1.57 13.52
C LYS A 163 8.64 -2.10 14.43
N ILE A 164 8.82 -3.32 14.96
CA ILE A 164 7.88 -3.97 15.90
C ILE A 164 7.72 -3.10 17.14
N PHE A 165 8.82 -2.67 17.74
CA PHE A 165 8.79 -1.80 18.90
C PHE A 165 8.13 -0.45 18.63
N LYS A 166 8.44 0.18 17.47
CA LYS A 166 7.84 1.46 17.07
C LYS A 166 6.32 1.35 16.91
N THR A 167 5.82 0.20 16.47
CA THR A 167 4.38 -0.04 16.24
C THR A 167 3.63 -0.40 17.51
N TYR A 168 4.18 -1.28 18.34
CA TYR A 168 3.47 -1.85 19.50
C TYR A 168 4.00 -1.39 20.87
N GLY A 169 5.13 -0.69 20.92
CA GLY A 169 5.71 -0.20 22.18
C GLY A 169 5.97 -1.33 23.17
N SER A 170 5.56 -1.14 24.42
CA SER A 170 5.69 -2.11 25.52
C SER A 170 4.95 -3.43 25.30
N GLU A 171 3.91 -3.43 24.44
CA GLU A 171 3.10 -4.62 24.16
C GLU A 171 3.72 -5.56 23.11
N SER A 172 4.86 -5.18 22.51
CA SER A 172 5.52 -5.94 21.44
C SER A 172 5.67 -7.42 21.74
N ILE A 173 6.16 -7.77 22.95
CA ILE A 173 6.39 -9.17 23.34
C ILE A 173 5.06 -9.93 23.46
N ALA A 174 4.04 -9.31 24.07
CA ALA A 174 2.74 -9.94 24.26
C ALA A 174 2.07 -10.22 22.91
N ILE A 175 2.04 -9.23 22.02
CA ILE A 175 1.44 -9.34 20.69
C ILE A 175 2.16 -10.39 19.84
N VAL A 176 3.49 -10.38 19.81
CA VAL A 176 4.28 -11.33 19.01
C VAL A 176 4.13 -12.76 19.55
N LYS A 177 4.01 -12.94 20.86
CA LYS A 177 3.75 -14.26 21.48
C LYS A 177 2.33 -14.78 21.22
N GLU A 178 1.35 -13.88 21.24
CA GLU A 178 -0.06 -14.24 21.01
C GLU A 178 -0.30 -14.58 19.54
N ASN A 179 0.09 -13.69 18.63
CA ASN A 179 -0.08 -13.86 17.19
C ASN A 179 1.01 -13.14 16.40
N PRO A 180 2.12 -13.80 16.05
CA PRO A 180 3.21 -13.18 15.26
C PRO A 180 2.80 -12.79 13.85
N TYR A 181 1.71 -13.32 13.31
CA TYR A 181 1.25 -12.99 11.96
C TYR A 181 0.64 -11.59 11.87
N ARG A 182 0.24 -11.00 13.00
CA ARG A 182 -0.11 -9.57 13.06
C ARG A 182 1.01 -8.65 12.57
N LEU A 183 2.26 -9.10 12.66
CA LEU A 183 3.39 -8.35 12.13
C LEU A 183 3.27 -8.10 10.62
N ALA A 184 2.68 -9.05 9.88
CA ALA A 184 2.48 -8.93 8.44
C ALA A 184 1.29 -8.03 8.08
N ASP A 185 0.31 -7.94 8.97
CA ASP A 185 -0.88 -7.11 8.78
C ASP A 185 -0.62 -5.64 9.18
N ASP A 186 0.09 -5.44 10.30
CA ASP A 186 0.20 -4.13 10.96
C ASP A 186 1.49 -3.37 10.57
N ILE A 187 2.53 -4.05 10.07
CA ILE A 187 3.86 -3.43 9.87
C ILE A 187 4.29 -3.48 8.40
N TRP A 188 4.33 -2.32 7.77
CA TRP A 188 4.79 -2.22 6.38
C TRP A 188 6.24 -2.73 6.21
N GLY A 189 6.40 -3.69 5.27
CA GLY A 189 7.69 -4.32 4.96
C GLY A 189 8.02 -5.54 5.81
N ILE A 190 7.11 -6.00 6.69
CA ILE A 190 7.12 -7.34 7.25
C ILE A 190 6.02 -8.14 6.53
N GLY A 191 6.40 -9.04 5.62
CA GLY A 191 5.44 -9.90 4.93
C GLY A 191 5.21 -11.23 5.67
N PHE A 192 4.23 -12.01 5.20
CA PHE A 192 3.87 -13.32 5.77
C PHE A 192 5.09 -14.23 5.99
N LYS A 193 5.98 -14.36 5.00
CA LYS A 193 7.18 -15.23 5.11
C LYS A 193 8.10 -14.84 6.26
N THR A 194 8.25 -13.54 6.52
CA THR A 194 9.05 -13.05 7.64
C THR A 194 8.34 -13.32 8.97
N ALA A 195 7.04 -13.06 9.05
CA ALA A 195 6.24 -13.36 10.23
C ALA A 195 6.21 -14.86 10.53
N ASP A 196 6.07 -15.71 9.50
CA ASP A 196 6.10 -17.17 9.63
C ASP A 196 7.46 -17.69 10.12
N SER A 197 8.56 -17.13 9.61
CA SER A 197 9.91 -17.45 10.11
C SER A 197 10.06 -17.10 11.58
N ILE A 198 9.55 -15.96 12.03
CA ILE A 198 9.54 -15.56 13.45
C ILE A 198 8.69 -16.53 14.27
N ALA A 199 7.48 -16.85 13.79
CA ALA A 199 6.57 -17.78 14.45
C ALA A 199 7.19 -19.15 14.65
N GLN A 200 7.84 -19.71 13.64
CA GLN A 200 8.52 -21.01 13.72
C GLN A 200 9.66 -21.02 14.74
N LYS A 201 10.47 -19.94 14.79
CA LYS A 201 11.55 -19.77 15.78
C LYS A 201 11.02 -19.64 17.20
N MET A 202 9.81 -19.14 17.35
CA MET A 202 9.11 -19.11 18.65
C MET A 202 8.44 -20.44 19.02
N GLY A 203 8.57 -21.47 18.17
CA GLY A 203 8.00 -22.79 18.42
C GLY A 203 6.51 -22.90 18.15
N ILE A 204 5.95 -22.04 17.30
CA ILE A 204 4.54 -22.17 16.87
C ILE A 204 4.44 -23.34 15.90
N ASP A 205 3.50 -24.25 16.21
CA ASP A 205 3.24 -25.45 15.43
C ASP A 205 2.81 -25.10 13.99
N LYS A 206 3.29 -25.90 13.03
CA LYS A 206 3.00 -25.76 11.60
C LYS A 206 1.49 -25.86 11.30
N GLY A 207 0.76 -26.72 11.99
CA GLY A 207 -0.68 -26.94 11.82
C GLY A 207 -1.56 -25.97 12.62
N LYS A 208 -0.99 -25.02 13.35
CA LYS A 208 -1.80 -24.12 14.18
C LYS A 208 -2.72 -23.25 13.32
N PHE A 209 -4.01 -23.16 13.69
CA PHE A 209 -5.04 -22.42 12.98
C PHE A 209 -4.63 -21.01 12.57
N VAL A 210 -3.99 -20.25 13.46
CA VAL A 210 -3.52 -18.88 13.19
C VAL A 210 -2.53 -18.84 12.04
N ARG A 211 -1.64 -19.82 11.93
CA ARG A 211 -0.67 -19.95 10.83
C ARG A 211 -1.38 -20.24 9.52
N LEU A 212 -2.24 -21.25 9.51
CA LEU A 212 -2.96 -21.69 8.31
C LEU A 212 -3.86 -20.57 7.78
N ARG A 213 -4.60 -19.91 8.68
CA ARG A 213 -5.43 -18.75 8.36
C ARG A 213 -4.63 -17.62 7.70
N SER A 214 -3.51 -17.24 8.29
CA SER A 214 -2.65 -16.18 7.74
C SER A 214 -2.01 -16.56 6.40
N GLY A 215 -1.66 -17.83 6.22
CA GLY A 215 -1.16 -18.36 4.94
C GLY A 215 -2.21 -18.37 3.84
N ILE A 216 -3.46 -18.70 4.17
CA ILE A 216 -4.60 -18.62 3.24
C ILE A 216 -4.84 -17.16 2.82
N PHE A 217 -4.86 -16.20 3.77
CA PHE A 217 -4.96 -14.78 3.46
C PHE A 217 -3.82 -14.31 2.56
N TYR A 218 -2.59 -14.69 2.87
CA TYR A 218 -1.45 -14.34 2.04
C TYR A 218 -1.58 -14.88 0.62
N THR A 219 -2.04 -16.11 0.46
CA THR A 219 -2.26 -16.74 -0.86
C THR A 219 -3.32 -15.99 -1.64
N LEU A 220 -4.46 -15.64 -1.01
CA LEU A 220 -5.52 -14.83 -1.64
C LEU A 220 -5.02 -13.43 -2.03
N ASN A 221 -4.25 -12.77 -1.17
CA ASN A 221 -3.67 -11.46 -1.49
C ASN A 221 -2.70 -11.54 -2.68
N LYS A 222 -1.88 -12.61 -2.76
CA LYS A 222 -0.99 -12.83 -3.91
C LYS A 222 -1.75 -13.08 -5.22
N LEU A 223 -2.88 -13.74 -5.15
CA LEU A 223 -3.77 -13.92 -6.30
C LEU A 223 -4.42 -12.59 -6.71
N ALA A 224 -4.81 -11.76 -5.75
CA ALA A 224 -5.34 -10.43 -6.02
C ALA A 224 -4.29 -9.49 -6.65
N GLU A 225 -3.02 -9.54 -6.18
CA GLU A 225 -1.90 -8.84 -6.82
C GLU A 225 -1.66 -9.33 -8.27
N ALA A 226 -2.01 -10.59 -8.58
CA ALA A 226 -1.96 -11.14 -9.93
C ALA A 226 -3.21 -10.82 -10.78
N GLY A 227 -4.15 -10.03 -10.26
CA GLY A 227 -5.33 -9.56 -10.97
C GLY A 227 -6.62 -10.36 -10.72
N HIS A 228 -6.60 -11.37 -9.84
CA HIS A 228 -7.76 -12.23 -9.58
C HIS A 228 -8.62 -11.69 -8.42
N CYS A 229 -9.92 -11.55 -8.63
CA CYS A 229 -10.87 -11.21 -7.55
C CYS A 229 -11.17 -12.40 -6.64
N TYR A 230 -11.16 -13.60 -7.18
CA TYR A 230 -11.41 -14.85 -6.49
C TYR A 230 -10.51 -15.99 -7.01
N THR A 231 -10.57 -17.10 -6.32
CA THR A 231 -9.96 -18.36 -6.79
C THR A 231 -10.88 -19.52 -6.43
N THR A 232 -10.72 -20.67 -7.09
CA THR A 232 -11.45 -21.87 -6.68
C THR A 232 -10.88 -22.45 -5.41
N ARG A 233 -11.70 -23.15 -4.62
CA ARG A 233 -11.26 -23.84 -3.39
C ARG A 233 -10.03 -24.70 -3.67
N GLU A 234 -10.09 -25.54 -4.71
CA GLU A 234 -9.00 -26.44 -5.09
C GLU A 234 -7.69 -25.73 -5.41
N GLN A 235 -7.76 -24.60 -6.16
CA GLN A 235 -6.55 -23.80 -6.45
C GLN A 235 -5.99 -23.13 -5.21
N LEU A 236 -6.86 -22.68 -4.30
CA LEU A 236 -6.45 -22.04 -3.03
C LEU A 236 -5.73 -23.02 -2.13
N THR A 237 -6.36 -24.18 -1.87
CA THR A 237 -5.78 -25.19 -0.99
C THR A 237 -4.50 -25.78 -1.57
N GLY A 238 -4.43 -26.01 -2.87
CA GLY A 238 -3.22 -26.46 -3.54
C GLY A 238 -2.04 -25.49 -3.37
N ARG A 239 -2.25 -24.19 -3.61
CA ARG A 239 -1.20 -23.17 -3.43
C ARG A 239 -0.83 -22.94 -1.97
N ALA A 240 -1.82 -22.97 -1.06
CA ALA A 240 -1.58 -22.84 0.37
C ALA A 240 -0.81 -24.03 0.93
N LYS A 241 -1.07 -25.25 0.45
CA LYS A 241 -0.33 -26.47 0.78
C LYS A 241 1.16 -26.34 0.43
N GLU A 242 1.45 -25.90 -0.78
CA GLU A 242 2.84 -25.66 -1.20
C GLU A 242 3.54 -24.57 -0.36
N LEU A 243 2.84 -23.48 -0.04
CA LEU A 243 3.37 -22.37 0.74
C LEU A 243 3.67 -22.77 2.20
N LEU A 244 2.74 -23.50 2.81
CA LEU A 244 2.73 -23.79 4.25
C LEU A 244 3.38 -25.13 4.60
N GLU A 245 3.63 -25.99 3.60
CA GLU A 245 4.17 -27.35 3.77
C GLU A 245 3.34 -28.18 4.78
N VAL A 246 2.02 -28.18 4.63
CA VAL A 246 1.06 -28.89 5.47
C VAL A 246 0.18 -29.83 4.63
N GLU A 247 -0.56 -30.71 5.29
CA GLU A 247 -1.49 -31.60 4.61
C GLU A 247 -2.82 -30.87 4.28
N GLU A 248 -3.47 -31.31 3.21
CA GLU A 248 -4.69 -30.71 2.68
C GLU A 248 -5.89 -30.72 3.66
N PRO A 249 -6.13 -31.78 4.45
CA PRO A 249 -7.24 -31.80 5.39
C PRO A 249 -7.20 -30.68 6.45
N GLU A 250 -6.01 -30.28 6.91
CA GLU A 250 -5.87 -29.18 7.88
C GLU A 250 -6.25 -27.84 7.27
N LEU A 251 -5.91 -27.64 6.00
CA LEU A 251 -6.27 -26.44 5.24
C LEU A 251 -7.77 -26.36 4.98
N GLU A 252 -8.41 -27.49 4.63
CA GLU A 252 -9.85 -27.55 4.39
C GLU A 252 -10.64 -27.21 5.66
N ILE A 253 -10.28 -27.78 6.80
CA ILE A 253 -10.90 -27.47 8.10
C ILE A 253 -10.72 -25.96 8.42
N THR A 254 -9.53 -25.43 8.19
CA THR A 254 -9.26 -24.00 8.43
C THR A 254 -10.07 -23.11 7.49
N LEU A 255 -10.15 -23.46 6.23
CA LEU A 255 -10.90 -22.71 5.22
C LEU A 255 -12.40 -22.71 5.53
N ASP A 256 -12.97 -23.85 5.93
CA ASP A 256 -14.37 -23.95 6.35
C ASP A 256 -14.68 -23.06 7.56
N GLU A 257 -13.76 -23.01 8.54
CA GLU A 257 -13.90 -22.10 9.67
C GLU A 257 -13.80 -20.62 9.24
N MET A 258 -12.89 -20.27 8.32
CA MET A 258 -12.77 -18.92 7.78
C MET A 258 -14.04 -18.50 7.00
N ILE A 259 -14.68 -19.43 6.30
CA ILE A 259 -15.97 -19.19 5.64
C ILE A 259 -17.05 -18.95 6.68
N ARG A 260 -17.11 -19.79 7.71
CA ARG A 260 -18.09 -19.69 8.80
C ARG A 260 -17.99 -18.35 9.56
N THR A 261 -16.79 -17.85 9.75
CA THR A 261 -16.51 -16.56 10.43
C THR A 261 -16.60 -15.35 9.50
N ASN A 262 -16.86 -15.55 8.20
CA ASN A 262 -16.82 -14.52 7.16
C ASN A 262 -15.45 -13.82 7.01
N ASP A 263 -14.38 -14.49 7.39
CA ASP A 263 -13.01 -14.05 7.10
C ASP A 263 -12.74 -14.08 5.58
N VAL A 264 -13.33 -15.06 4.91
CA VAL A 264 -13.42 -15.17 3.44
C VAL A 264 -14.87 -15.41 3.04
N ILE A 265 -15.23 -15.03 1.83
CA ILE A 265 -16.58 -15.21 1.30
C ILE A 265 -16.58 -16.34 0.29
N ARG A 266 -17.53 -17.26 0.43
CA ARG A 266 -17.81 -18.31 -0.54
C ARG A 266 -18.97 -17.91 -1.44
N ASP A 267 -18.79 -18.11 -2.75
CA ASP A 267 -19.84 -17.94 -3.77
C ASP A 267 -19.68 -19.01 -4.85
N GLU A 268 -20.55 -19.06 -5.84
CA GLU A 268 -20.45 -19.93 -7.00
C GLU A 268 -20.07 -19.11 -8.25
N ALA A 269 -19.06 -19.57 -8.95
CA ALA A 269 -18.65 -19.01 -10.23
C ALA A 269 -18.37 -20.17 -11.22
N GLU A 270 -19.02 -20.17 -12.39
CA GLU A 270 -18.84 -21.19 -13.43
C GLU A 270 -19.00 -22.63 -12.92
N ASP A 271 -20.03 -22.88 -12.12
CA ASP A 271 -20.33 -24.17 -11.48
C ASP A 271 -19.22 -24.68 -10.51
N ARG A 272 -18.37 -23.77 -10.04
CA ARG A 272 -17.31 -24.05 -9.06
C ARG A 272 -17.43 -23.17 -7.84
N GLU A 273 -16.96 -23.69 -6.71
CA GLU A 273 -16.87 -22.91 -5.49
C GLU A 273 -15.77 -21.86 -5.62
N ALA A 274 -16.16 -20.59 -5.50
CA ALA A 274 -15.30 -19.44 -5.57
C ALA A 274 -15.06 -18.86 -4.17
N ILE A 275 -13.80 -18.63 -3.83
CA ILE A 275 -13.38 -18.07 -2.55
C ILE A 275 -12.80 -16.68 -2.78
N TYR A 276 -13.37 -15.71 -2.06
CA TYR A 276 -13.02 -14.29 -2.15
C TYR A 276 -12.46 -13.76 -0.83
N LEU A 277 -11.58 -12.78 -0.94
CA LEU A 277 -11.43 -11.81 0.17
C LEU A 277 -12.66 -10.90 0.19
N PRO A 278 -13.22 -10.57 1.37
CA PRO A 278 -14.45 -9.79 1.49
C PRO A 278 -14.47 -8.48 0.69
N PRO A 279 -13.39 -7.66 0.66
CA PRO A 279 -13.37 -6.43 -0.12
C PRO A 279 -13.64 -6.63 -1.63
N TYR A 280 -13.10 -7.70 -2.21
CA TYR A 280 -13.29 -7.99 -3.64
C TYR A 280 -14.70 -8.50 -3.93
N TYR A 281 -15.23 -9.40 -3.10
CA TYR A 281 -16.60 -9.87 -3.23
C TYR A 281 -17.63 -8.74 -3.17
N PHE A 282 -17.52 -7.88 -2.15
CA PHE A 282 -18.45 -6.76 -2.00
C PHE A 282 -18.28 -5.70 -3.09
N SER A 283 -17.07 -5.52 -3.61
CA SER A 283 -16.83 -4.60 -4.73
C SER A 283 -17.43 -5.13 -6.02
N GLU A 284 -17.24 -6.41 -6.34
CA GLU A 284 -17.76 -7.05 -7.55
C GLU A 284 -19.28 -7.10 -7.55
N SER A 285 -19.88 -7.68 -6.50
CA SER A 285 -21.34 -7.75 -6.35
C SER A 285 -21.98 -6.34 -6.26
N GLY A 286 -21.28 -5.41 -5.62
CA GLY A 286 -21.70 -4.02 -5.51
C GLY A 286 -21.65 -3.27 -6.84
N CYS A 287 -20.63 -3.51 -7.68
CA CYS A 287 -20.56 -2.95 -9.04
C CYS A 287 -21.73 -3.45 -9.89
N ALA A 288 -21.98 -4.77 -9.91
CA ALA A 288 -23.07 -5.36 -10.66
C ALA A 288 -24.42 -4.79 -10.25
N LYS A 289 -24.72 -4.76 -8.95
CA LYS A 289 -25.99 -4.18 -8.41
C LYS A 289 -26.18 -2.72 -8.78
N ARG A 290 -25.12 -1.90 -8.71
CA ARG A 290 -25.18 -0.47 -9.01
C ARG A 290 -25.34 -0.20 -10.49
N LEU A 291 -24.67 -0.94 -11.37
CA LEU A 291 -24.83 -0.84 -12.81
C LEU A 291 -26.25 -1.23 -13.23
N LEU A 292 -26.77 -2.36 -12.75
CA LEU A 292 -28.15 -2.78 -13.01
C LEU A 292 -29.16 -1.75 -12.51
N ARG A 293 -28.96 -1.18 -11.31
CA ARG A 293 -29.81 -0.12 -10.78
C ARG A 293 -29.74 1.16 -11.62
N LEU A 294 -28.56 1.55 -12.07
CA LEU A 294 -28.38 2.71 -12.93
C LEU A 294 -29.13 2.53 -14.26
N MET A 295 -29.03 1.34 -14.85
CA MET A 295 -29.70 0.99 -16.10
C MET A 295 -31.21 0.93 -15.96
N SER A 296 -31.74 0.43 -14.83
CA SER A 296 -33.18 0.32 -14.58
C SER A 296 -33.89 1.67 -14.45
N CYS A 297 -33.16 2.73 -14.11
CA CYS A 297 -33.74 4.08 -13.99
C CYS A 297 -34.18 4.69 -15.31
N GLY A 298 -33.88 4.05 -16.45
CA GLY A 298 -34.24 4.50 -17.79
C GLY A 298 -33.73 5.92 -18.09
N LYS A 299 -33.37 6.18 -19.32
CA LYS A 299 -33.15 7.54 -19.77
C LYS A 299 -34.54 8.13 -20.14
N LYS A 300 -34.92 9.30 -19.64
CA LYS A 300 -36.07 10.00 -20.20
C LYS A 300 -35.85 10.13 -21.70
N LYS A 301 -36.68 9.51 -22.54
CA LYS A 301 -36.66 9.79 -23.97
C LYS A 301 -36.94 11.30 -24.09
N SER A 302 -35.93 12.06 -24.40
CA SER A 302 -36.11 13.42 -24.85
C SER A 302 -36.77 13.29 -26.23
N GLU A 303 -37.91 13.93 -26.41
CA GLU A 303 -38.53 14.08 -27.75
C GLU A 303 -37.55 14.74 -28.74
N ASP A 304 -36.52 15.38 -28.21
CA ASP A 304 -35.46 16.10 -28.92
C ASP A 304 -34.25 15.22 -29.32
N THR A 305 -34.27 13.88 -29.11
CA THR A 305 -33.08 13.05 -29.41
C THR A 305 -32.70 13.10 -30.90
N GLU A 306 -33.67 13.07 -31.79
CA GLU A 306 -33.47 13.18 -33.23
C GLU A 306 -32.95 14.59 -33.59
N GLU A 307 -33.55 15.64 -33.03
CA GLU A 307 -33.13 17.04 -33.24
C GLU A 307 -31.67 17.26 -32.75
N ILE A 308 -31.30 16.69 -31.60
CA ILE A 308 -29.94 16.74 -31.07
C ILE A 308 -28.98 16.10 -32.05
N LEU A 309 -29.31 14.92 -32.58
CA LEU A 309 -28.48 14.21 -33.54
C LEU A 309 -28.34 14.97 -34.87
N GLU A 310 -29.42 15.60 -35.35
CA GLU A 310 -29.38 16.45 -36.53
C GLU A 310 -28.49 17.69 -36.34
N LYS A 311 -28.58 18.32 -35.18
CA LYS A 311 -27.69 19.45 -34.80
C LYS A 311 -26.23 19.02 -34.74
N VAL A 312 -25.93 17.86 -34.19
CA VAL A 312 -24.56 17.30 -34.18
C VAL A 312 -24.05 17.06 -35.59
N ALA A 313 -24.90 16.44 -36.45
CA ALA A 313 -24.55 16.19 -37.84
C ALA A 313 -24.29 17.48 -38.63
N ALA A 314 -25.09 18.53 -38.39
CA ALA A 314 -24.97 19.82 -39.04
C ALA A 314 -23.78 20.67 -38.55
N SER A 315 -23.43 20.55 -37.26
CA SER A 315 -22.36 21.36 -36.63
C SER A 315 -20.98 20.70 -36.68
N SER A 316 -20.89 19.41 -37.06
CA SER A 316 -19.65 18.66 -37.05
C SER A 316 -18.87 18.87 -38.34
N GLU A 317 -17.61 19.33 -38.24
CA GLU A 317 -16.65 19.31 -39.34
C GLU A 317 -16.13 17.89 -39.62
N ILE A 318 -16.44 16.94 -38.75
CA ILE A 318 -15.98 15.54 -38.81
C ILE A 318 -17.07 14.68 -39.45
N THR A 319 -16.70 13.93 -40.46
CA THR A 319 -17.56 12.88 -41.04
C THR A 319 -17.40 11.61 -40.23
N TYR A 320 -18.43 11.22 -39.48
CA TYR A 320 -18.47 9.97 -38.73
C TYR A 320 -18.79 8.81 -39.69
N ASP A 321 -18.18 7.65 -39.51
CA ASP A 321 -18.65 6.45 -40.19
C ASP A 321 -19.91 5.89 -39.50
N GLU A 322 -20.50 4.86 -40.08
CA GLU A 322 -21.76 4.29 -39.62
C GLU A 322 -21.70 3.79 -38.18
N ILE A 323 -20.57 3.13 -37.78
CA ILE A 323 -20.36 2.57 -36.44
C ILE A 323 -20.12 3.70 -35.43
N GLN A 324 -19.34 4.70 -35.79
CA GLN A 324 -19.11 5.87 -34.96
C GLN A 324 -20.41 6.63 -34.72
N TRP A 325 -21.21 6.80 -35.75
CA TRP A 325 -22.52 7.45 -35.64
C TRP A 325 -23.50 6.63 -34.77
N GLN A 326 -23.50 5.30 -34.93
CA GLN A 326 -24.23 4.40 -34.05
C GLN A 326 -23.80 4.57 -32.55
N ALA A 327 -22.52 4.76 -32.29
CA ALA A 327 -22.04 5.01 -30.92
C ALA A 327 -22.59 6.33 -30.33
N VAL A 328 -22.63 7.40 -31.13
CA VAL A 328 -23.23 8.67 -30.70
C VAL A 328 -24.72 8.49 -30.41
N LYS A 329 -25.46 7.80 -31.28
CA LYS A 329 -26.89 7.48 -31.06
C LYS A 329 -27.09 6.65 -29.80
N THR A 330 -26.30 5.62 -29.60
CA THR A 330 -26.38 4.75 -28.41
C THR A 330 -26.08 5.51 -27.14
N ALA A 331 -25.10 6.43 -27.14
CA ALA A 331 -24.75 7.25 -25.98
C ALA A 331 -25.91 8.15 -25.53
N VAL A 332 -26.62 8.78 -26.45
CA VAL A 332 -27.75 9.66 -26.09
C VAL A 332 -29.03 8.88 -25.74
N SER A 333 -29.16 7.64 -26.18
CA SER A 333 -30.35 6.81 -25.92
C SER A 333 -30.19 5.87 -24.71
N SER A 334 -28.97 5.56 -24.29
CA SER A 334 -28.67 4.60 -23.22
C SER A 334 -28.22 5.30 -21.95
N LYS A 335 -28.53 4.70 -20.79
CA LYS A 335 -28.08 5.19 -19.48
C LYS A 335 -26.64 4.83 -19.20
N VAL A 336 -26.24 3.63 -19.59
CA VAL A 336 -24.89 3.12 -19.55
C VAL A 336 -24.53 2.58 -20.91
N MET A 337 -23.35 2.86 -21.42
CA MET A 337 -22.83 2.20 -22.64
C MET A 337 -21.32 2.01 -22.57
N VAL A 338 -20.82 1.06 -23.33
CA VAL A 338 -19.41 0.83 -23.59
C VAL A 338 -19.06 1.16 -25.03
N LEU A 339 -18.04 2.00 -25.21
CA LEU A 339 -17.38 2.24 -26.49
C LEU A 339 -16.01 1.58 -26.47
N THR A 340 -15.80 0.54 -27.28
CA THR A 340 -14.53 -0.17 -27.34
C THR A 340 -13.97 -0.22 -28.76
N GLY A 341 -12.67 -0.42 -28.87
CA GLY A 341 -11.98 -0.57 -30.15
C GLY A 341 -10.47 -0.47 -29.99
N GLY A 342 -9.72 -1.07 -30.88
CA GLY A 342 -8.28 -1.06 -30.88
C GLY A 342 -7.64 0.30 -31.17
N PRO A 343 -6.32 0.39 -31.21
CA PRO A 343 -5.62 1.62 -31.55
C PRO A 343 -5.93 2.05 -32.99
N GLY A 344 -6.14 3.35 -33.19
CA GLY A 344 -6.41 3.93 -34.53
C GLY A 344 -7.83 3.70 -35.07
N THR A 345 -8.76 3.21 -34.27
CA THR A 345 -10.17 3.01 -34.67
C THR A 345 -11.06 4.24 -34.49
N GLY A 346 -10.52 5.35 -34.00
CA GLY A 346 -11.26 6.60 -33.87
C GLY A 346 -12.06 6.75 -32.58
N LYS A 347 -11.68 6.06 -31.48
CA LYS A 347 -12.32 6.23 -30.16
C LYS A 347 -12.42 7.69 -29.74
N THR A 348 -11.31 8.43 -29.80
CA THR A 348 -11.26 9.86 -29.44
C THR A 348 -12.22 10.70 -30.28
N THR A 349 -12.26 10.48 -31.60
CA THR A 349 -13.17 11.16 -32.52
C THR A 349 -14.62 10.87 -32.18
N THR A 350 -14.94 9.61 -31.89
CA THR A 350 -16.29 9.21 -31.49
C THR A 350 -16.70 9.81 -30.13
N THR A 351 -15.74 9.85 -29.19
CA THR A 351 -15.96 10.50 -27.87
C THR A 351 -16.25 12.00 -28.03
N LEU A 352 -15.58 12.69 -28.96
CA LEU A 352 -15.89 14.10 -29.28
C LEU A 352 -17.33 14.25 -29.82
N GLY A 353 -17.79 13.32 -30.67
CA GLY A 353 -19.17 13.30 -31.15
C GLY A 353 -20.18 13.09 -30.00
N ILE A 354 -19.89 12.19 -29.09
CA ILE A 354 -20.70 11.97 -27.88
C ILE A 354 -20.75 13.22 -27.00
N ILE A 355 -19.62 13.86 -26.76
CA ILE A 355 -19.52 15.14 -26.02
C ILE A 355 -20.33 16.22 -26.69
N SER A 356 -20.24 16.34 -28.02
CA SER A 356 -21.01 17.32 -28.80
C SER A 356 -22.51 17.09 -28.63
N ALA A 357 -22.97 15.83 -28.67
CA ALA A 357 -24.38 15.49 -28.49
C ALA A 357 -24.89 15.88 -27.07
N TYR A 358 -24.13 15.61 -26.04
CA TYR A 358 -24.51 16.01 -24.68
C TYR A 358 -24.44 17.52 -24.44
N LYS A 359 -23.51 18.23 -25.11
CA LYS A 359 -23.48 19.71 -25.11
C LYS A 359 -24.73 20.30 -25.78
N GLN A 360 -25.15 19.75 -26.93
CA GLN A 360 -26.37 20.19 -27.63
C GLN A 360 -27.61 19.92 -26.77
N ALA A 361 -27.59 18.87 -25.96
CA ALA A 361 -28.65 18.56 -24.99
C ALA A 361 -28.62 19.44 -23.73
N GLY A 362 -27.64 20.36 -23.61
CA GLY A 362 -27.51 21.23 -22.42
C GLY A 362 -27.01 20.49 -21.17
N CYS A 363 -26.43 19.31 -21.33
CA CYS A 363 -25.99 18.48 -20.20
C CYS A 363 -24.65 18.92 -19.63
N GLN A 364 -24.53 18.82 -18.30
CA GLN A 364 -23.25 18.99 -17.60
C GLN A 364 -22.43 17.71 -17.70
N ILE A 365 -21.26 17.80 -18.37
CA ILE A 365 -20.40 16.68 -18.69
C ILE A 365 -19.22 16.63 -17.73
N ILE A 366 -18.96 15.46 -17.15
CA ILE A 366 -17.77 15.17 -16.37
C ILE A 366 -16.87 14.23 -17.18
N LEU A 367 -15.57 14.57 -17.28
CA LEU A 367 -14.58 13.76 -17.95
C LEU A 367 -13.58 13.22 -16.93
N ALA A 368 -13.30 11.91 -16.99
CA ALA A 368 -12.29 11.32 -16.11
C ALA A 368 -11.55 10.15 -16.76
N ALA A 369 -10.40 9.82 -16.18
CA ALA A 369 -9.58 8.70 -16.59
C ALA A 369 -8.84 8.10 -15.37
N PRO A 370 -8.38 6.84 -15.43
CA PRO A 370 -7.67 6.21 -14.30
C PRO A 370 -6.30 6.83 -14.03
N THR A 371 -5.62 7.37 -15.03
CA THR A 371 -4.27 7.90 -14.92
C THR A 371 -4.18 9.40 -15.27
N GLY A 372 -3.21 10.10 -14.69
CA GLY A 372 -2.96 11.53 -14.99
C GLY A 372 -2.61 11.78 -16.46
N ARG A 373 -1.90 10.84 -17.10
CA ARG A 373 -1.55 10.94 -18.52
C ARG A 373 -2.78 10.83 -19.43
N ALA A 374 -3.68 9.91 -19.11
CA ALA A 374 -4.93 9.72 -19.86
C ALA A 374 -5.86 10.95 -19.67
N ALA A 375 -6.01 11.43 -18.44
CA ALA A 375 -6.80 12.63 -18.14
C ALA A 375 -6.26 13.88 -18.88
N LYS A 376 -4.95 14.06 -18.91
CA LYS A 376 -4.32 15.16 -19.65
C LYS A 376 -4.61 15.06 -21.16
N ARG A 377 -4.41 13.88 -21.76
CA ARG A 377 -4.73 13.65 -23.18
C ARG A 377 -6.21 13.93 -23.48
N MET A 378 -7.10 13.49 -22.61
CA MET A 378 -8.54 13.72 -22.74
C MET A 378 -8.85 15.21 -22.68
N SER A 379 -8.21 15.96 -21.78
CA SER A 379 -8.37 17.42 -21.70
C SER A 379 -7.87 18.12 -22.97
N GLU A 380 -6.71 17.75 -23.48
CA GLU A 380 -6.13 18.31 -24.71
C GLU A 380 -6.99 18.03 -25.93
N ALA A 381 -7.55 16.81 -26.04
CA ALA A 381 -8.38 16.41 -27.18
C ALA A 381 -9.78 17.06 -27.16
N THR A 382 -10.36 17.29 -25.96
CA THR A 382 -11.76 17.76 -25.82
C THR A 382 -11.87 19.26 -25.56
N GLY A 383 -10.77 19.91 -25.18
CA GLY A 383 -10.78 21.30 -24.70
C GLY A 383 -11.51 21.49 -23.35
N MET A 384 -11.84 20.41 -22.65
CA MET A 384 -12.53 20.41 -21.35
C MET A 384 -11.64 19.86 -20.27
N GLU A 385 -11.83 20.27 -19.02
CA GLU A 385 -11.09 19.69 -17.89
C GLU A 385 -11.48 18.22 -17.69
N ALA A 386 -10.50 17.31 -17.76
CA ALA A 386 -10.64 15.93 -17.35
C ALA A 386 -9.77 15.68 -16.10
N LYS A 387 -10.30 14.92 -15.14
CA LYS A 387 -9.64 14.59 -13.88
C LYS A 387 -9.26 13.12 -13.81
N THR A 388 -8.29 12.78 -12.97
CA THR A 388 -8.13 11.37 -12.60
C THR A 388 -9.32 10.96 -11.72
N ILE A 389 -9.71 9.67 -11.78
CA ILE A 389 -10.80 9.15 -10.94
C ILE A 389 -10.55 9.43 -9.46
N HIS A 390 -9.32 9.24 -8.97
CA HIS A 390 -8.94 9.57 -7.60
C HIS A 390 -9.16 11.05 -7.26
N ARG A 391 -8.81 11.96 -8.15
CA ARG A 391 -9.03 13.41 -7.97
C ARG A 391 -10.51 13.76 -8.06
N LEU A 392 -11.26 13.11 -8.96
CA LEU A 392 -12.71 13.29 -9.10
C LEU A 392 -13.44 12.87 -7.82
N LEU A 393 -13.01 11.76 -7.22
CA LEU A 393 -13.57 11.22 -5.98
C LEU A 393 -12.97 11.86 -4.71
N GLU A 394 -12.08 12.84 -4.84
CA GLU A 394 -11.42 13.54 -3.74
C GLU A 394 -10.77 12.60 -2.72
N TYR A 395 -9.93 11.69 -3.21
CA TYR A 395 -9.23 10.73 -2.35
C TYR A 395 -8.27 11.42 -1.38
N LYS A 396 -8.42 11.16 -0.08
CA LYS A 396 -7.59 11.70 1.01
C LYS A 396 -7.15 10.56 1.94
N PRO A 397 -5.87 10.19 1.99
CA PRO A 397 -5.37 9.25 3.00
C PRO A 397 -5.35 9.89 4.41
N PRO A 398 -5.73 9.18 5.49
CA PRO A 398 -6.28 7.82 5.51
C PRO A 398 -7.81 7.75 5.31
N GLU A 399 -8.52 8.89 5.20
CA GLU A 399 -9.99 8.98 5.22
C GLU A 399 -10.65 8.34 3.98
N GLY A 400 -9.88 8.11 2.90
CA GLY A 400 -10.38 7.49 1.67
C GLY A 400 -11.10 8.47 0.73
N TYR A 401 -12.06 7.96 -0.05
CA TYR A 401 -12.82 8.73 -1.04
C TYR A 401 -13.90 9.56 -0.38
N GLN A 402 -13.88 10.89 -0.62
CA GLN A 402 -14.86 11.83 -0.03
C GLN A 402 -16.16 11.88 -0.83
N LYS A 403 -16.09 11.64 -2.16
CA LYS A 403 -17.28 11.48 -2.99
C LYS A 403 -17.79 10.04 -2.88
N ASN A 404 -19.07 9.89 -2.49
CA ASN A 404 -19.73 8.63 -2.20
C ASN A 404 -21.27 8.81 -2.32
N GLU A 405 -22.06 7.90 -1.73
CA GLU A 405 -23.52 7.97 -1.75
C GLU A 405 -24.09 9.16 -1.01
N GLU A 406 -23.44 9.63 0.05
CA GLU A 406 -23.86 10.79 0.85
C GLU A 406 -23.44 12.11 0.18
N HIS A 407 -22.32 12.10 -0.51
CA HIS A 407 -21.76 13.23 -1.24
C HIS A 407 -21.53 12.85 -2.70
N PRO A 408 -22.57 12.67 -3.52
CA PRO A 408 -22.43 12.20 -4.89
C PRO A 408 -21.76 13.22 -5.82
N LEU A 409 -21.39 12.75 -7.00
CA LEU A 409 -20.93 13.61 -8.09
C LEU A 409 -22.10 14.47 -8.61
N GLU A 410 -21.78 15.67 -9.07
CA GLU A 410 -22.73 16.61 -9.64
C GLU A 410 -22.52 16.70 -11.16
N GLY A 411 -23.56 16.39 -11.95
CA GLY A 411 -23.53 16.40 -13.40
C GLY A 411 -24.57 15.46 -14.01
N ASP A 412 -24.67 15.47 -15.35
CA ASP A 412 -25.66 14.68 -16.09
C ASP A 412 -25.05 13.44 -16.75
N VAL A 413 -23.79 13.50 -17.11
CA VAL A 413 -23.05 12.38 -17.74
C VAL A 413 -21.61 12.34 -17.31
N LEU A 414 -21.13 11.16 -16.98
CA LEU A 414 -19.73 10.86 -16.74
C LEU A 414 -19.19 10.05 -17.94
N ILE A 415 -18.13 10.55 -18.57
CA ILE A 415 -17.39 9.87 -19.63
C ILE A 415 -16.03 9.47 -19.07
N LEU A 416 -15.76 8.17 -19.06
CA LEU A 416 -14.50 7.59 -18.60
C LEU A 416 -13.69 7.09 -19.78
N ASP A 417 -12.46 7.53 -19.89
CA ASP A 417 -11.51 7.00 -20.88
C ASP A 417 -10.50 6.03 -20.27
N GLU A 418 -9.90 5.19 -21.09
CA GLU A 418 -8.94 4.13 -20.70
C GLU A 418 -9.50 3.18 -19.61
N CYS A 419 -10.76 2.79 -19.75
CA CYS A 419 -11.46 1.96 -18.75
C CYS A 419 -10.86 0.56 -18.55
N SER A 420 -10.04 0.04 -19.48
CA SER A 420 -9.31 -1.21 -19.31
C SER A 420 -8.36 -1.21 -18.11
N MET A 421 -7.93 -0.03 -17.66
CA MET A 421 -7.02 0.14 -16.54
C MET A 421 -7.73 0.32 -15.19
N ILE A 422 -9.06 0.24 -15.13
CA ILE A 422 -9.85 0.42 -13.91
C ILE A 422 -10.04 -0.94 -13.25
N ASP A 423 -9.53 -1.08 -12.01
CA ASP A 423 -9.76 -2.28 -11.19
C ASP A 423 -11.13 -2.26 -10.50
N ILE A 424 -11.51 -3.40 -9.90
CA ILE A 424 -12.84 -3.56 -9.29
C ILE A 424 -13.06 -2.63 -8.10
N MET A 425 -12.05 -2.36 -7.29
CA MET A 425 -12.13 -1.49 -6.12
C MET A 425 -12.36 -0.04 -6.54
N LEU A 426 -11.63 0.42 -7.55
CA LEU A 426 -11.76 1.79 -8.07
C LEU A 426 -13.13 1.99 -8.75
N MET A 427 -13.59 1.01 -9.54
CA MET A 427 -14.91 1.04 -10.16
C MET A 427 -16.03 1.05 -9.12
N TYR A 428 -15.92 0.23 -8.07
CA TYR A 428 -16.90 0.20 -7.00
C TYR A 428 -17.04 1.56 -6.29
N ASN A 429 -15.92 2.19 -5.93
CA ASN A 429 -15.94 3.51 -5.30
C ASN A 429 -16.48 4.59 -6.23
N LEU A 430 -16.19 4.51 -7.53
CA LEU A 430 -16.75 5.41 -8.52
C LEU A 430 -18.27 5.27 -8.62
N LEU A 431 -18.76 4.05 -8.74
CA LEU A 431 -20.19 3.77 -8.83
C LEU A 431 -20.96 4.13 -7.55
N LYS A 432 -20.30 4.13 -6.37
CA LYS A 432 -20.88 4.65 -5.13
C LYS A 432 -21.13 6.15 -5.19
N ALA A 433 -20.27 6.89 -5.87
CA ALA A 433 -20.39 8.33 -6.00
C ALA A 433 -21.30 8.77 -7.16
N LEU A 434 -21.74 7.83 -8.00
CA LEU A 434 -22.53 8.13 -9.21
C LEU A 434 -24.02 8.18 -8.87
N PRO A 435 -24.68 9.35 -8.97
CA PRO A 435 -26.11 9.46 -8.72
C PRO A 435 -26.92 8.79 -9.84
N GLN A 436 -28.12 8.28 -9.51
CA GLN A 436 -28.95 7.50 -10.43
C GLN A 436 -29.36 8.25 -11.71
N GLN A 437 -29.50 9.57 -11.63
CA GLN A 437 -29.84 10.40 -12.80
C GLN A 437 -28.70 10.56 -13.79
N MET A 438 -27.44 10.34 -13.38
CA MET A 438 -26.27 10.51 -14.23
C MET A 438 -26.15 9.35 -15.24
N SER A 439 -25.77 9.65 -16.48
CA SER A 439 -25.40 8.64 -17.49
C SER A 439 -23.92 8.30 -17.37
N LEU A 440 -23.54 7.06 -17.75
CA LEU A 440 -22.18 6.57 -17.68
C LEU A 440 -21.72 6.04 -19.05
N ILE A 441 -20.68 6.62 -19.60
CA ILE A 441 -20.06 6.21 -20.85
C ILE A 441 -18.65 5.68 -20.54
N LEU A 442 -18.44 4.39 -20.82
CA LEU A 442 -17.16 3.71 -20.63
C LEU A 442 -16.42 3.61 -21.96
N VAL A 443 -15.28 4.25 -22.08
CA VAL A 443 -14.43 4.20 -23.28
C VAL A 443 -13.16 3.43 -22.95
N GLY A 444 -12.80 2.46 -23.77
CA GLY A 444 -11.59 1.69 -23.52
C GLY A 444 -11.27 0.70 -24.64
N ASP A 445 -10.19 -0.02 -24.45
CA ASP A 445 -9.71 -1.05 -25.37
C ASP A 445 -9.50 -2.34 -24.59
N ILE A 446 -10.34 -3.34 -24.84
CA ILE A 446 -10.31 -4.62 -24.11
C ILE A 446 -9.06 -5.46 -24.42
N ASP A 447 -8.35 -5.13 -25.49
CA ASP A 447 -7.14 -5.82 -25.92
C ASP A 447 -5.87 -5.16 -25.39
N GLN A 448 -5.99 -4.02 -24.66
CA GLN A 448 -4.88 -3.40 -23.93
C GLN A 448 -4.64 -4.10 -22.60
N LEU A 449 -3.50 -3.74 -21.96
CA LEU A 449 -3.15 -4.27 -20.64
C LEU A 449 -4.29 -4.02 -19.64
N PRO A 450 -4.60 -5.03 -18.82
CA PRO A 450 -5.60 -4.89 -17.76
C PRO A 450 -5.11 -3.94 -16.66
N SER A 451 -5.99 -3.70 -15.69
CA SER A 451 -5.66 -2.97 -14.46
C SER A 451 -4.52 -3.63 -13.69
N VAL A 452 -3.79 -2.83 -12.91
CA VAL A 452 -2.76 -3.33 -11.98
C VAL A 452 -3.43 -4.03 -10.77
N GLY A 453 -4.59 -3.53 -10.33
CA GLY A 453 -5.40 -4.14 -9.27
C GLY A 453 -6.27 -5.28 -9.80
N ALA A 454 -6.93 -6.00 -8.88
CA ALA A 454 -7.77 -7.14 -9.21
C ALA A 454 -9.03 -6.76 -10.01
N GLY A 455 -9.42 -7.64 -10.94
CA GLY A 455 -10.62 -7.52 -11.76
C GLY A 455 -10.36 -7.02 -13.18
N ASN A 456 -11.15 -7.50 -14.12
CA ASN A 456 -11.15 -7.10 -15.53
C ASN A 456 -12.47 -6.44 -15.91
N VAL A 457 -12.78 -5.35 -15.19
CA VAL A 457 -14.11 -4.74 -15.13
C VAL A 457 -14.70 -4.42 -16.51
N LEU A 458 -13.91 -3.83 -17.41
CA LEU A 458 -14.41 -3.48 -18.75
C LEU A 458 -14.81 -4.72 -19.55
N ARG A 459 -14.00 -5.77 -19.49
CA ARG A 459 -14.27 -7.04 -20.15
C ARG A 459 -15.52 -7.72 -19.58
N ASP A 460 -15.58 -7.80 -18.24
CA ASP A 460 -16.69 -8.45 -17.54
C ASP A 460 -18.03 -7.75 -17.83
N ILE A 461 -18.04 -6.40 -17.90
CA ILE A 461 -19.22 -5.63 -18.31
C ILE A 461 -19.63 -5.97 -19.75
N ILE A 462 -18.67 -6.08 -20.67
CA ILE A 462 -18.93 -6.43 -22.07
C ILE A 462 -19.47 -7.86 -22.19
N ASP A 463 -18.81 -8.79 -21.52
CA ASP A 463 -19.12 -10.23 -21.59
C ASP A 463 -20.46 -10.56 -20.91
N SER A 464 -20.90 -9.74 -19.95
CA SER A 464 -22.23 -9.85 -19.32
C SER A 464 -23.38 -9.71 -20.31
N GLY A 465 -23.17 -9.05 -21.45
CA GLY A 465 -24.20 -8.76 -22.43
C GLY A 465 -25.34 -7.83 -21.97
N CYS A 466 -25.25 -7.31 -20.72
CA CYS A 466 -26.30 -6.46 -20.13
C CYS A 466 -26.22 -5.00 -20.58
N VAL A 467 -25.02 -4.50 -20.87
CA VAL A 467 -24.76 -3.10 -21.23
C VAL A 467 -24.63 -2.96 -22.75
N PRO A 468 -25.25 -1.95 -23.40
CA PRO A 468 -25.00 -1.67 -24.81
C PRO A 468 -23.53 -1.43 -25.11
N VAL A 469 -23.00 -2.18 -26.09
CA VAL A 469 -21.59 -2.12 -26.50
C VAL A 469 -21.50 -1.73 -27.96
N VAL A 470 -20.72 -0.70 -28.27
CA VAL A 470 -20.35 -0.37 -29.65
C VAL A 470 -18.87 -0.62 -29.84
N ARG A 471 -18.55 -1.50 -30.80
CA ARG A 471 -17.17 -1.89 -31.15
C ARG A 471 -16.71 -1.18 -32.41
N LEU A 472 -15.70 -0.32 -32.31
CA LEU A 472 -15.06 0.31 -33.46
C LEU A 472 -14.04 -0.67 -34.06
N THR A 473 -14.29 -1.14 -35.25
CA THR A 473 -13.48 -2.16 -35.96
C THR A 473 -12.65 -1.59 -37.08
N ARG A 474 -13.04 -0.42 -37.63
CA ARG A 474 -12.37 0.19 -38.78
C ARG A 474 -11.13 0.96 -38.37
N ILE A 475 -9.99 0.61 -38.96
CA ILE A 475 -8.74 1.35 -38.82
C ILE A 475 -8.71 2.46 -39.88
N PHE A 476 -8.59 3.73 -39.42
CA PHE A 476 -8.57 4.88 -40.32
C PHE A 476 -7.24 5.03 -41.04
N ARG A 477 -7.26 5.64 -42.27
CA ARG A 477 -6.10 5.80 -43.14
C ARG A 477 -4.85 6.35 -42.45
N GLN A 478 -4.99 7.36 -41.60
CA GLN A 478 -3.88 7.94 -40.85
C GLN A 478 -3.18 6.93 -39.91
N ALA A 479 -3.93 5.96 -39.41
CA ALA A 479 -3.44 4.88 -38.56
C ALA A 479 -2.88 3.69 -39.35
N GLN A 480 -3.36 3.46 -40.58
CA GLN A 480 -2.90 2.38 -41.44
C GLN A 480 -1.42 2.51 -41.85
N GLY A 481 -0.88 3.72 -41.93
CA GLY A 481 0.53 3.97 -42.18
C GLY A 481 1.45 3.61 -40.99
N SER A 482 0.91 3.38 -39.81
CA SER A 482 1.68 3.04 -38.61
C SER A 482 1.88 1.53 -38.48
N ARG A 483 3.12 1.06 -38.64
CA ARG A 483 3.47 -0.36 -38.42
C ARG A 483 3.13 -0.82 -37.01
N ILE A 484 3.25 0.07 -35.99
CA ILE A 484 2.91 -0.25 -34.60
C ILE A 484 1.43 -0.60 -34.47
N ILE A 485 0.54 0.20 -35.07
CA ILE A 485 -0.91 -0.02 -35.01
C ILE A 485 -1.28 -1.29 -35.77
N MET A 486 -0.74 -1.48 -36.97
CA MET A 486 -1.02 -2.66 -37.80
C MET A 486 -0.53 -3.95 -37.10
N ASN A 487 0.66 -3.91 -36.48
CA ASN A 487 1.20 -5.05 -35.76
C ASN A 487 0.38 -5.34 -34.49
N ALA A 488 -0.08 -4.33 -33.76
CA ALA A 488 -0.97 -4.53 -32.62
C ALA A 488 -2.24 -5.30 -33.02
N HIS A 489 -2.89 -4.92 -34.12
CA HIS A 489 -4.06 -5.62 -34.64
C HIS A 489 -3.75 -7.05 -35.14
N ARG A 490 -2.57 -7.29 -35.74
CA ARG A 490 -2.12 -8.64 -36.12
C ARG A 490 -1.93 -9.53 -34.90
N ILE A 491 -1.24 -9.03 -33.88
CA ILE A 491 -1.01 -9.76 -32.63
C ILE A 491 -2.34 -10.15 -31.98
N ASN A 492 -3.30 -9.22 -31.92
CA ASN A 492 -4.64 -9.48 -31.35
C ASN A 492 -5.40 -10.57 -32.09
N ARG A 493 -5.12 -10.77 -33.41
CA ARG A 493 -5.68 -11.85 -34.22
C ARG A 493 -4.87 -13.14 -34.18
N GLY A 494 -3.77 -13.16 -33.40
CA GLY A 494 -2.87 -14.33 -33.37
C GLY A 494 -1.97 -14.46 -34.60
N GLU A 495 -1.88 -13.40 -35.42
CA GLU A 495 -1.05 -13.39 -36.63
C GLU A 495 0.40 -13.04 -36.28
N GLY A 496 1.38 -13.61 -36.99
CA GLY A 496 2.80 -13.25 -36.86
C GLY A 496 3.06 -11.79 -37.29
N ILE A 497 4.11 -11.16 -36.75
CA ILE A 497 4.53 -9.78 -37.03
C ILE A 497 5.40 -9.76 -38.28
#